data_a09b2416bec0c7408649d141d162acc8
#
_entry.id   a09b2416bec0c7408649d141d162acc8
#
_cell.length_a   1.000
_cell.length_b   1.000
_cell.length_c   1.000
_cell.angle_alpha   90.00
_cell.angle_beta   90.00
_cell.angle_gamma   90.00
#
_symmetry.space_group_name_H-M   'P 1'
#
loop_
_entity.id
_entity.type
_entity.pdbx_description
1 polymer ?
#
loop_
_entity_poly.entity_id
_entity_poly.type
_entity_poly.pdbx_seq_one_letter_code
_entity_poly.pdbx_strand_id
1 'polypeptide(L)'
;MNIIVAKSAGYCFGVRDAVNMAYETAEKYGNVYMLGDIVHNEKVVADLEKAGAKVVENLDEIPKNSPVLFRAHGTKNSIWSEAKEKNLNVIDATCPLVHEIHHEVKKLESENRQILIIGDHGHDEVVAIADQ
;
A
#
# COMPACT_ATOMS: atom_id res chain seq x y z
N MET A 1 -3.87 33.25 19.75
CA MET A 1 -3.19 32.51 18.65
C MET A 1 -4.21 32.37 17.52
N ASN A 2 -3.88 32.80 16.30
CA ASN A 2 -4.77 32.65 15.15
C ASN A 2 -4.35 31.39 14.36
N ILE A 3 -5.28 30.46 14.17
CA ILE A 3 -5.05 29.24 13.38
C ILE A 3 -5.76 29.43 12.03
N ILE A 4 -4.99 29.31 10.96
CA ILE A 4 -5.53 29.39 9.59
C ILE A 4 -5.39 28.01 8.96
N VAL A 5 -6.50 27.40 8.60
CA VAL A 5 -6.54 26.11 7.90
C VAL A 5 -6.63 26.37 6.40
N ALA A 6 -5.77 25.73 5.62
CA ALA A 6 -5.81 25.82 4.17
C ALA A 6 -7.12 25.23 3.61
N LYS A 7 -7.67 25.84 2.57
CA LYS A 7 -8.94 25.41 1.96
C LYS A 7 -8.90 23.95 1.46
N SER A 8 -7.74 23.50 1.00
CA SER A 8 -7.51 22.15 0.48
C SER A 8 -6.61 21.31 1.41
N ALA A 9 -6.76 21.51 2.72
CA ALA A 9 -6.06 20.70 3.72
C ALA A 9 -6.66 19.30 3.81
N GLY A 10 -5.82 18.27 3.96
CA GLY A 10 -6.24 16.88 4.13
C GLY A 10 -5.47 15.91 3.25
N TYR A 11 -5.93 14.68 3.22
CA TYR A 11 -5.35 13.63 2.38
C TYR A 11 -5.70 13.82 0.90
N CYS A 12 -4.79 13.42 0.00
CA CYS A 12 -5.16 13.21 -1.39
C CYS A 12 -6.16 12.04 -1.51
N PHE A 13 -6.79 11.90 -2.67
CA PHE A 13 -7.79 10.85 -2.87
C PHE A 13 -7.20 9.44 -2.65
N GLY A 14 -5.99 9.16 -3.15
CA GLY A 14 -5.35 7.85 -3.01
C GLY A 14 -5.10 7.45 -1.56
N VAL A 15 -4.59 8.38 -0.73
CA VAL A 15 -4.41 8.14 0.71
C VAL A 15 -5.76 7.96 1.41
N ARG A 16 -6.74 8.79 1.10
CA ARG A 16 -8.07 8.68 1.68
C ARG A 16 -8.73 7.34 1.37
N ASP A 17 -8.64 6.91 0.11
CA ASP A 17 -9.27 5.68 -0.35
C ASP A 17 -8.58 4.44 0.28
N ALA A 18 -7.24 4.46 0.39
CA ALA A 18 -6.49 3.41 1.08
C ALA A 18 -6.85 3.30 2.58
N VAL A 19 -6.97 4.44 3.27
CA VAL A 19 -7.35 4.47 4.69
C VAL A 19 -8.79 3.98 4.87
N ASN A 20 -9.74 4.41 4.03
CA ASN A 20 -11.11 3.92 4.07
C ASN A 20 -11.18 2.41 3.83
N MET A 21 -10.47 1.90 2.82
CA MET A 21 -10.40 0.47 2.53
C MET A 21 -9.83 -0.32 3.72
N ALA A 22 -8.84 0.22 4.43
CA ALA A 22 -8.28 -0.41 5.61
C ALA A 22 -9.32 -0.52 6.76
N TYR A 23 -10.08 0.53 7.02
CA TYR A 23 -11.16 0.50 8.02
C TYR A 23 -12.28 -0.48 7.64
N GLU A 24 -12.76 -0.42 6.40
CA GLU A 24 -13.80 -1.33 5.88
C GLU A 24 -13.35 -2.79 5.97
N THR A 25 -12.06 -3.05 5.69
CA THR A 25 -11.50 -4.40 5.79
C THR A 25 -11.39 -4.86 7.24
N ALA A 26 -10.94 -4.00 8.14
CA ALA A 26 -10.88 -4.30 9.57
C ALA A 26 -12.29 -4.57 10.15
N GLU A 27 -13.28 -3.79 9.77
CA GLU A 27 -14.68 -4.00 10.18
C GLU A 27 -15.24 -5.34 9.64
N LYS A 28 -14.96 -5.64 8.38
CA LYS A 28 -15.47 -6.85 7.70
C LYS A 28 -14.88 -8.14 8.26
N TYR A 29 -13.58 -8.16 8.52
CA TYR A 29 -12.86 -9.39 8.87
C TYR A 29 -12.48 -9.48 10.34
N GLY A 30 -12.55 -8.39 11.11
CA GLY A 30 -12.19 -8.32 12.53
C GLY A 30 -10.70 -8.36 12.81
N ASN A 31 -9.95 -9.14 12.04
CA ASN A 31 -8.49 -9.21 12.09
C ASN A 31 -7.96 -9.12 10.66
N VAL A 32 -7.19 -8.08 10.35
CA VAL A 32 -6.55 -7.88 9.05
C VAL A 32 -5.08 -7.58 9.24
N TYR A 33 -4.25 -8.08 8.36
CA TYR A 33 -2.82 -7.82 8.36
C TYR A 33 -2.52 -6.70 7.36
N MET A 34 -1.72 -5.71 7.76
CA MET A 34 -1.19 -4.67 6.88
C MET A 34 0.30 -4.96 6.64
N LEU A 35 0.70 -5.14 5.39
CA LEU A 35 2.10 -5.34 5.03
C LEU A 35 2.81 -3.99 5.02
N GLY A 36 3.45 -3.63 6.13
CA GLY A 36 3.94 -2.29 6.42
C GLY A 36 2.81 -1.27 6.65
N ASP A 37 3.17 -0.02 6.83
CA ASP A 37 2.23 1.07 7.06
C ASP A 37 1.39 1.33 5.81
N ILE A 38 0.07 1.34 5.96
CA ILE A 38 -0.87 1.61 4.84
C ILE A 38 -0.62 2.98 4.20
N VAL A 39 -0.25 3.94 5.03
CA VAL A 39 0.17 5.29 4.67
C VAL A 39 1.18 5.78 5.69
N HIS A 40 2.08 6.70 5.32
CA HIS A 40 3.07 7.30 6.22
C HIS A 40 2.44 8.26 7.23
N ASN A 41 1.61 7.74 8.14
CA ASN A 41 0.96 8.51 9.19
C ASN A 41 0.74 7.63 10.43
N GLU A 42 1.62 7.75 11.41
CA GLU A 42 1.62 6.97 12.65
C GLU A 42 0.28 7.00 13.39
N LYS A 43 -0.41 8.15 13.38
CA LYS A 43 -1.72 8.26 14.04
C LYS A 43 -2.78 7.40 13.34
N VAL A 44 -2.78 7.39 12.01
CA VAL A 44 -3.71 6.57 11.23
C VAL A 44 -3.43 5.08 11.46
N VAL A 45 -2.17 4.70 11.43
CA VAL A 45 -1.74 3.31 11.70
C VAL A 45 -2.18 2.88 13.09
N ALA A 46 -1.89 3.66 14.13
CA ALA A 46 -2.31 3.37 15.50
C ALA A 46 -3.84 3.30 15.69
N ASP A 47 -4.60 4.09 14.96
CA ASP A 47 -6.06 4.04 15.03
C ASP A 47 -6.61 2.81 14.28
N LEU A 48 -5.98 2.38 13.19
CA LEU A 48 -6.30 1.13 12.48
C LEU A 48 -5.96 -0.11 13.32
N GLU A 49 -4.84 -0.10 14.05
CA GLU A 49 -4.51 -1.18 14.99
C GLU A 49 -5.57 -1.35 16.08
N LYS A 50 -6.10 -0.26 16.63
CA LYS A 50 -7.24 -0.30 17.58
C LYS A 50 -8.51 -0.85 16.93
N ALA A 51 -8.67 -0.66 15.61
CA ALA A 51 -9.80 -1.18 14.85
C ALA A 51 -9.63 -2.67 14.43
N GLY A 52 -8.52 -3.33 14.81
CA GLY A 52 -8.29 -4.74 14.53
C GLY A 52 -7.30 -5.03 13.39
N ALA A 53 -6.66 -4.01 12.83
CA ALA A 53 -5.56 -4.21 11.90
C ALA A 53 -4.26 -4.54 12.67
N LYS A 54 -3.36 -5.29 12.04
CA LYS A 54 -2.04 -5.62 12.59
C LYS A 54 -0.98 -5.34 11.53
N VAL A 55 -0.03 -4.46 11.83
CA VAL A 55 1.13 -4.23 10.98
C VAL A 55 2.08 -5.41 11.07
N VAL A 56 2.57 -5.88 9.92
CA VAL A 56 3.59 -6.93 9.78
C VAL A 56 4.63 -6.50 8.77
N GLU A 57 5.86 -6.96 8.96
CA GLU A 57 6.98 -6.61 8.08
C GLU A 57 7.10 -7.56 6.89
N ASN A 58 6.60 -8.78 7.02
CA ASN A 58 6.70 -9.80 5.98
C ASN A 58 5.49 -10.74 5.98
N LEU A 59 5.29 -11.44 4.86
CA LEU A 59 4.16 -12.35 4.69
C LEU A 59 4.27 -13.64 5.52
N ASP A 60 5.44 -13.96 6.07
CA ASP A 60 5.62 -15.14 6.93
C ASP A 60 4.90 -15.02 8.27
N GLU A 61 4.63 -13.79 8.69
CA GLU A 61 3.90 -13.49 9.92
C GLU A 61 2.39 -13.69 9.79
N ILE A 62 1.91 -13.88 8.55
CA ILE A 62 0.47 -13.93 8.24
C ILE A 62 0.00 -15.38 8.14
N PRO A 63 -1.01 -15.79 8.93
CA PRO A 63 -1.62 -17.11 8.79
C PRO A 63 -2.24 -17.31 7.39
N LYS A 64 -2.19 -18.55 6.88
CA LYS A 64 -2.81 -18.89 5.59
C LYS A 64 -4.28 -18.50 5.54
N ASN A 65 -4.74 -18.10 4.37
CA ASN A 65 -6.12 -17.67 4.11
C ASN A 65 -6.55 -16.40 4.87
N SER A 66 -5.62 -15.69 5.51
CA SER A 66 -5.93 -14.43 6.19
C SER A 66 -6.06 -13.26 5.21
N PRO A 67 -6.86 -12.24 5.54
CA PRO A 67 -6.90 -11.00 4.78
C PRO A 67 -5.61 -10.20 5.01
N VAL A 68 -5.01 -9.71 3.93
CA VAL A 68 -3.84 -8.83 3.96
C VAL A 68 -4.08 -7.60 3.10
N LEU A 69 -3.83 -6.44 3.65
CA LEU A 69 -3.84 -5.15 2.95
C LEU A 69 -2.46 -4.82 2.41
N PHE A 70 -2.40 -4.55 1.12
CA PHE A 70 -1.24 -3.96 0.49
C PHE A 70 -1.39 -2.44 0.47
N ARG A 71 -0.28 -1.75 0.72
CA ARG A 71 -0.24 -0.31 1.00
C ARG A 71 -0.47 0.58 -0.24
N ALA A 72 -0.78 1.85 0.00
CA ALA A 72 -1.05 2.85 -1.03
C ALA A 72 0.12 3.08 -2.02
N HIS A 73 1.35 2.86 -1.59
CA HIS A 73 2.58 3.07 -2.36
C HIS A 73 2.86 2.02 -3.43
N GLY A 74 2.04 0.98 -3.49
CA GLY A 74 2.27 -0.18 -4.35
C GLY A 74 3.10 -1.26 -3.69
N THR A 75 3.13 -2.42 -4.32
CA THR A 75 3.78 -3.62 -3.81
C THR A 75 4.54 -4.33 -4.93
N LYS A 76 5.71 -4.89 -4.61
CA LYS A 76 6.55 -5.65 -5.55
C LYS A 76 5.81 -6.83 -6.16
N ASN A 77 6.13 -7.16 -7.41
CA ASN A 77 5.61 -8.37 -8.07
C ASN A 77 6.00 -9.65 -7.32
N SER A 78 7.21 -9.69 -6.73
CA SER A 78 7.68 -10.80 -5.91
C SER A 78 6.77 -11.06 -4.70
N ILE A 79 6.33 -10.01 -4.01
CA ILE A 79 5.40 -10.09 -2.87
C ILE A 79 4.00 -10.54 -3.32
N TRP A 80 3.53 -10.09 -4.49
CA TRP A 80 2.28 -10.57 -5.07
C TRP A 80 2.32 -12.09 -5.34
N SER A 81 3.43 -12.58 -5.89
CA SER A 81 3.64 -14.00 -6.15
C SER A 81 3.64 -14.81 -4.84
N GLU A 82 4.37 -14.35 -3.84
CA GLU A 82 4.44 -14.98 -2.53
C GLU A 82 3.07 -15.02 -1.82
N ALA A 83 2.32 -13.91 -1.85
CA ALA A 83 0.97 -13.86 -1.28
C ALA A 83 0.02 -14.88 -1.94
N LYS A 84 0.14 -15.06 -3.26
CA LYS A 84 -0.60 -16.06 -4.01
C LYS A 84 -0.22 -17.48 -3.61
N GLU A 85 1.06 -17.80 -3.47
CA GLU A 85 1.55 -19.12 -3.04
C GLU A 85 1.08 -19.46 -1.62
N LYS A 86 0.98 -18.47 -0.75
CA LYS A 86 0.45 -18.60 0.62
C LYS A 86 -1.07 -18.65 0.69
N ASN A 87 -1.77 -18.48 -0.45
CA ASN A 87 -3.24 -18.36 -0.52
C ASN A 87 -3.79 -17.25 0.40
N LEU A 88 -3.11 -16.11 0.48
CA LEU A 88 -3.60 -14.96 1.22
C LEU A 88 -4.74 -14.27 0.47
N ASN A 89 -5.70 -13.72 1.22
CA ASN A 89 -6.76 -12.90 0.66
C ASN A 89 -6.28 -11.45 0.56
N VAL A 90 -5.66 -11.11 -0.58
CA VAL A 90 -5.06 -9.79 -0.77
C VAL A 90 -6.14 -8.74 -1.07
N ILE A 91 -6.11 -7.67 -0.30
CA ILE A 91 -6.85 -6.44 -0.53
C ILE A 91 -5.84 -5.38 -0.96
N ASP A 92 -5.93 -4.96 -2.21
CA ASP A 92 -4.99 -4.01 -2.80
C ASP A 92 -5.46 -2.57 -2.58
N ALA A 93 -4.79 -1.84 -1.71
CA ALA A 93 -5.04 -0.43 -1.46
C ALA A 93 -4.08 0.50 -2.23
N THR A 94 -3.39 -0.01 -3.24
CA THR A 94 -2.49 0.78 -4.08
C THR A 94 -3.25 1.94 -4.73
N CYS A 95 -2.68 3.12 -4.64
CA CYS A 95 -3.23 4.32 -5.30
C CYS A 95 -3.37 4.08 -6.80
N PRO A 96 -4.52 4.42 -7.42
CA PRO A 96 -4.71 4.28 -8.87
C PRO A 96 -3.62 4.95 -9.71
N LEU A 97 -3.09 6.10 -9.28
CA LEU A 97 -1.99 6.76 -9.98
C LEU A 97 -0.68 5.95 -9.92
N VAL A 98 -0.44 5.21 -8.82
CA VAL A 98 0.71 4.30 -8.73
C VAL A 98 0.52 3.11 -9.66
N HIS A 99 -0.69 2.57 -9.78
CA HIS A 99 -1.01 1.55 -10.78
C HIS A 99 -0.76 2.03 -12.22
N GLU A 100 -1.11 3.28 -12.54
CA GLU A 100 -0.82 3.87 -13.85
C GLU A 100 0.69 3.93 -14.12
N ILE A 101 1.50 4.31 -13.12
CA ILE A 101 2.96 4.32 -13.22
C ILE A 101 3.50 2.90 -13.46
N HIS A 102 3.05 1.92 -12.69
CA HIS A 102 3.44 0.51 -12.86
C HIS A 102 3.11 -0.01 -14.26
N HIS A 103 1.93 0.34 -14.78
CA HIS A 103 1.53 -0.03 -16.14
C HIS A 103 2.43 0.62 -17.20
N GLU A 104 2.72 1.90 -17.05
CA GLU A 104 3.58 2.62 -18.01
C GLU A 104 5.03 2.09 -17.99
N VAL A 105 5.56 1.75 -16.81
CA VAL A 105 6.89 1.12 -16.68
C VAL A 105 6.93 -0.20 -17.46
N LYS A 106 5.98 -1.10 -17.26
CA LYS A 106 5.89 -2.37 -18.00
C LYS A 106 5.78 -2.18 -19.51
N LYS A 107 5.02 -1.20 -19.94
CA LYS A 107 4.88 -0.86 -21.35
C LYS A 107 6.21 -0.37 -21.92
N LEU A 108 6.88 0.57 -21.25
CA LEU A 108 8.17 1.11 -21.70
C LEU A 108 9.26 0.03 -21.73
N GLU A 109 9.27 -0.88 -20.76
CA GLU A 109 10.17 -2.04 -20.74
C GLU A 109 9.92 -2.93 -21.96
N SER A 110 8.66 -3.23 -22.27
CA SER A 110 8.28 -4.02 -23.46
C SER A 110 8.72 -3.39 -24.78
N GLU A 111 8.87 -2.07 -24.80
CA GLU A 111 9.40 -1.29 -25.92
C GLU A 111 10.95 -1.21 -25.93
N ASN A 112 11.63 -1.93 -25.04
CA ASN A 112 13.09 -1.88 -24.82
C ASN A 112 13.60 -0.46 -24.48
N ARG A 113 12.82 0.33 -23.76
CA ARG A 113 13.23 1.64 -23.26
C ARG A 113 14.09 1.49 -22.02
N GLN A 114 15.10 2.33 -21.90
CA GLN A 114 15.82 2.50 -20.66
C GLN A 114 15.02 3.42 -19.73
N ILE A 115 14.70 2.91 -18.54
CA ILE A 115 13.92 3.64 -17.53
C ILE A 115 14.88 4.16 -16.47
N LEU A 116 14.75 5.44 -16.12
CA LEU A 116 15.48 6.09 -15.05
C LEU A 116 14.47 6.48 -13.95
N ILE A 117 14.64 5.93 -12.77
CA ILE A 117 13.83 6.27 -11.58
C ILE A 117 14.63 7.25 -10.72
N ILE A 118 14.04 8.38 -10.38
CA ILE A 118 14.63 9.39 -9.51
C ILE A 118 13.80 9.46 -8.24
N GLY A 119 14.41 9.16 -7.09
CA GLY A 119 13.73 9.16 -5.80
C GLY A 119 14.67 8.72 -4.67
N ASP A 120 14.17 8.70 -3.45
CA ASP A 120 14.94 8.28 -2.28
C ASP A 120 15.19 6.77 -2.31
N HIS A 121 16.45 6.40 -2.11
CA HIS A 121 16.83 5.00 -2.09
C HIS A 121 16.12 4.25 -0.95
N GLY A 122 15.43 3.17 -1.29
CA GLY A 122 14.67 2.36 -0.33
C GLY A 122 13.26 2.86 0.00
N HIS A 123 12.82 4.00 -0.57
CA HIS A 123 11.42 4.41 -0.45
C HIS A 123 10.50 3.37 -1.08
N ASP A 124 9.44 3.01 -0.39
CA ASP A 124 8.53 1.92 -0.76
C ASP A 124 8.00 2.00 -2.19
N GLU A 125 7.59 3.19 -2.61
CA GLU A 125 7.08 3.43 -3.96
C GLU A 125 8.17 3.26 -5.03
N VAL A 126 9.38 3.77 -4.78
CA VAL A 126 10.54 3.59 -5.68
C VAL A 126 10.89 2.12 -5.83
N VAL A 127 10.89 1.40 -4.71
CA VAL A 127 11.19 -0.04 -4.68
C VAL A 127 10.10 -0.85 -5.40
N ALA A 128 8.82 -0.48 -5.23
CA ALA A 128 7.71 -1.13 -5.92
C ALA A 128 7.74 -0.89 -7.43
N ILE A 129 8.07 0.34 -7.87
CA ILE A 129 8.21 0.68 -9.29
C ILE A 129 9.39 -0.06 -9.92
N ALA A 130 10.52 -0.15 -9.21
CA ALA A 130 11.73 -0.81 -9.73
C ALA A 130 11.59 -2.33 -9.88
N ASP A 131 10.59 -2.96 -9.25
CA ASP A 131 10.30 -4.40 -9.31
C ASP A 131 9.21 -4.74 -10.35
N GLN A 132 8.76 -3.76 -11.15
CA GLN A 132 7.75 -4.00 -12.18
C GLN A 132 8.34 -4.67 -13.41
#